data_6e37e04f5bb0f1f1bf2a96ef0fbde1d3
#
_entry.id   6e37e04f5bb0f1f1bf2a96ef0fbde1d3
#
_cell.length_a   1.000
_cell.length_b   1.000
_cell.length_c   1.000
_cell.angle_alpha   90.00
_cell.angle_beta   90.00
_cell.angle_gamma   90.00
#
_symmetry.space_group_name_H-M   'P 1'
#
loop_
_entity.id
_entity.type
_entity.pdbx_description
1 polymer ?
#
loop_
_entity_poly.entity_id
_entity_poly.type
_entity_poly.pdbx_seq_one_letter_code
_entity_poly.pdbx_strand_id
1 'polypeptide(L)'
;VAEDDNQQKLGKAERDIVALGIAAAAITLFVATGSSVLPLVAASIMGTGAAPDNLLVNAMLLNIALMIFGWRRYRDLTSEIAVRKQAEEIARKLAETDPLTNCLNRRSIGSATEKLRRMANARGQATAFVMIDLDNFKQVNDMNGHGMGDKVLTVMAKRLRDAVPDTSPVARLGGDEFAFAMSYSPDHPEKVDELIAVLFEKVSGKVEIEGSSVDTTMSIGISTDHDLKGKAAGIEDSENLIHHADIAMYQAKKNGKNRYFWFEPTMENELRFRNELENGIRRGLKRGEFVPFYEQQVDISTGELVGFEMLARWKSPELGLVNPDVFIPIAEEIGVIAEMSEQLMVQAITDAQAWDSSLTLSVNISPVQLRDPWFSQRLLKLLIENNFPAHRLEIEVTETCLHENLGLLKSMIASLRNQGVQVSLDDFGTGYSSLSQLRSLPFDRIKIDRSFVSELRNKDSSKIVDAIISLGDGLQMPITAEGIENEDILAQLREMGELKGQGYHYGRPEYGSQMLERLADNGKLAKTPPVVTKTATEAVDEIDAAQEQRRA
;
A
#
# COMPACT_ATOMS: atom_id res chain seq x y z
N VAL A 1 -20.80 -5.66 35.78
CA VAL A 1 -19.71 -4.83 36.34
C VAL A 1 -20.15 -4.11 37.61
N ALA A 2 -21.36 -3.53 37.68
CA ALA A 2 -21.87 -2.84 38.91
C ALA A 2 -22.27 -3.82 40.04
N GLU A 3 -22.73 -5.03 39.73
CA GLU A 3 -23.07 -6.07 40.72
C GLU A 3 -21.82 -6.71 41.34
N ASP A 4 -20.75 -6.91 40.55
CA ASP A 4 -19.47 -7.45 41.05
C ASP A 4 -18.72 -6.46 41.97
N ASP A 5 -18.79 -5.15 41.67
CA ASP A 5 -18.20 -4.10 42.51
C ASP A 5 -18.92 -3.94 43.86
N ASN A 6 -20.24 -4.20 43.86
CA ASN A 6 -21.04 -4.17 45.10
C ASN A 6 -20.82 -5.41 45.97
N GLN A 7 -20.68 -6.62 45.38
CA GLN A 7 -20.31 -7.84 46.13
C GLN A 7 -18.88 -7.78 46.68
N GLN A 8 -17.93 -7.20 45.97
CA GLN A 8 -16.57 -6.98 46.44
C GLN A 8 -16.51 -5.96 47.62
N LYS A 9 -17.34 -4.90 47.58
CA LYS A 9 -17.45 -3.91 48.66
C LYS A 9 -18.09 -4.47 49.90
N LEU A 10 -19.14 -5.29 49.78
CA LEU A 10 -19.78 -6.01 50.90
C LEU A 10 -18.77 -6.99 51.57
N GLY A 11 -18.11 -7.83 50.76
CA GLY A 11 -17.10 -8.77 51.30
C GLY A 11 -15.87 -8.14 51.92
N LYS A 12 -15.57 -6.87 51.56
CA LYS A 12 -14.49 -6.09 52.22
C LYS A 12 -14.98 -5.53 53.57
N ALA A 13 -16.16 -4.97 53.60
CA ALA A 13 -16.77 -4.43 54.82
C ALA A 13 -16.98 -5.52 55.89
N GLU A 14 -17.44 -6.70 55.50
CA GLU A 14 -17.58 -7.84 56.43
C GLU A 14 -16.24 -8.31 56.99
N ARG A 15 -15.20 -8.39 56.15
CA ARG A 15 -13.83 -8.74 56.63
C ARG A 15 -13.22 -7.69 57.53
N ASP A 16 -13.44 -6.40 57.24
CA ASP A 16 -12.97 -5.31 58.12
C ASP A 16 -13.68 -5.30 59.46
N ILE A 17 -14.99 -5.61 59.50
CA ILE A 17 -15.77 -5.74 60.73
C ILE A 17 -15.28 -6.94 61.58
N VAL A 18 -15.05 -8.10 60.93
CA VAL A 18 -14.53 -9.29 61.63
C VAL A 18 -13.11 -9.02 62.17
N ALA A 19 -12.25 -8.40 61.38
CA ALA A 19 -10.89 -8.04 61.82
C ALA A 19 -10.90 -7.04 62.96
N LEU A 20 -11.79 -6.03 62.92
CA LEU A 20 -11.98 -5.05 63.99
C LEU A 20 -12.53 -5.72 65.26
N GLY A 21 -13.50 -6.68 65.11
CA GLY A 21 -14.04 -7.47 66.21
C GLY A 21 -12.99 -8.33 66.90
N ILE A 22 -12.13 -9.01 66.13
CA ILE A 22 -11.01 -9.79 66.65
C ILE A 22 -9.98 -8.88 67.35
N ALA A 23 -9.64 -7.74 66.78
CA ALA A 23 -8.71 -6.79 67.38
C ALA A 23 -9.29 -6.21 68.71
N ALA A 24 -10.56 -5.82 68.71
CA ALA A 24 -11.24 -5.32 69.90
C ALA A 24 -11.30 -6.39 71.01
N ALA A 25 -11.66 -7.65 70.68
CA ALA A 25 -11.67 -8.77 71.62
C ALA A 25 -10.25 -9.04 72.19
N ALA A 26 -9.23 -9.05 71.37
CA ALA A 26 -7.84 -9.24 71.79
C ALA A 26 -7.36 -8.11 72.72
N ILE A 27 -7.67 -6.86 72.39
CA ILE A 27 -7.34 -5.70 73.22
C ILE A 27 -8.05 -5.76 74.58
N THR A 28 -9.37 -6.09 74.53
CA THR A 28 -10.17 -6.22 75.79
C THR A 28 -9.63 -7.33 76.67
N LEU A 29 -9.28 -8.47 76.12
CA LEU A 29 -8.70 -9.59 76.84
C LEU A 29 -7.32 -9.27 77.35
N PHE A 30 -6.49 -8.51 76.61
CA PHE A 30 -5.18 -8.04 77.04
C PHE A 30 -5.28 -7.06 78.22
N VAL A 31 -6.23 -6.12 78.15
CA VAL A 31 -6.44 -5.15 79.24
C VAL A 31 -6.95 -5.86 80.46
N ALA A 32 -7.92 -6.80 80.34
CA ALA A 32 -8.46 -7.56 81.46
C ALA A 32 -7.42 -8.47 82.10
N THR A 33 -6.65 -9.22 81.38
CA THR A 33 -5.59 -10.09 81.87
C THR A 33 -4.38 -9.28 82.33
N GLY A 34 -3.98 -8.23 81.61
CA GLY A 34 -2.82 -7.36 81.95
C GLY A 34 -3.04 -6.57 83.21
N SER A 35 -4.25 -6.05 83.47
CA SER A 35 -4.56 -5.32 84.70
C SER A 35 -4.40 -6.16 85.92
N SER A 36 -4.60 -7.48 85.81
CA SER A 36 -4.44 -8.40 86.98
C SER A 36 -3.03 -8.98 87.08
N VAL A 37 -2.39 -9.26 85.95
CA VAL A 37 -1.09 -9.99 85.93
C VAL A 37 0.11 -9.05 86.02
N LEU A 38 0.13 -7.89 85.35
CA LEU A 38 1.27 -6.96 85.40
C LEU A 38 1.66 -6.46 86.77
N PRO A 39 0.70 -6.08 87.66
CA PRO A 39 1.07 -5.67 89.06
C PRO A 39 1.69 -6.80 89.83
N LEU A 40 1.19 -8.05 89.69
CA LEU A 40 1.71 -9.22 90.37
C LEU A 40 3.10 -9.62 89.89
N VAL A 41 3.35 -9.54 88.57
CA VAL A 41 4.67 -9.76 87.99
C VAL A 41 5.65 -8.72 88.49
N ALA A 42 5.26 -7.45 88.49
CA ALA A 42 6.09 -6.35 89.03
C ALA A 42 6.40 -6.54 90.51
N ALA A 43 5.42 -6.88 91.35
CA ALA A 43 5.59 -7.15 92.78
C ALA A 43 6.52 -8.37 93.06
N SER A 44 6.36 -9.43 92.20
CA SER A 44 7.23 -10.61 92.29
C SER A 44 8.70 -10.30 91.95
N ILE A 45 8.92 -9.50 90.88
CA ILE A 45 10.27 -9.08 90.43
C ILE A 45 10.91 -8.19 91.49
N MET A 46 10.13 -7.35 92.20
CA MET A 46 10.58 -6.47 93.26
C MET A 46 10.73 -7.19 94.66
N GLY A 47 10.39 -8.48 94.73
CA GLY A 47 10.48 -9.28 95.96
C GLY A 47 9.42 -8.91 97.02
N THR A 48 8.37 -8.18 96.69
CA THR A 48 7.38 -7.63 97.61
C THR A 48 6.02 -8.37 97.59
N GLY A 49 5.87 -9.43 96.73
CA GLY A 49 4.59 -10.17 96.61
C GLY A 49 4.77 -11.61 96.13
N ALA A 50 3.64 -12.41 96.18
CA ALA A 50 3.61 -13.76 95.66
C ALA A 50 3.70 -13.80 94.15
N ALA A 51 4.32 -14.85 93.62
CA ALA A 51 4.38 -15.05 92.15
C ALA A 51 2.97 -15.15 91.52
N PRO A 52 2.76 -14.53 90.37
CA PRO A 52 1.47 -14.61 89.71
C PRO A 52 1.17 -16.04 89.26
N ASP A 53 -0.11 -16.37 89.19
CA ASP A 53 -0.58 -17.69 88.70
C ASP A 53 -0.04 -17.93 87.26
N ASN A 54 0.62 -19.08 87.08
CA ASN A 54 1.21 -19.49 85.80
C ASN A 54 0.16 -19.55 84.71
N LEU A 55 -1.10 -19.86 84.96
CA LEU A 55 -2.19 -19.92 84.01
C LEU A 55 -2.54 -18.53 83.49
N LEU A 56 -2.55 -17.51 84.35
CA LEU A 56 -2.81 -16.11 83.92
C LEU A 56 -1.61 -15.51 83.15
N VAL A 57 -0.40 -15.85 83.45
CA VAL A 57 0.81 -15.41 82.72
C VAL A 57 0.83 -16.02 81.35
N ASN A 58 0.53 -17.35 81.22
CA ASN A 58 0.48 -18.02 79.96
C ASN A 58 -0.66 -17.50 79.10
N ALA A 59 -1.82 -17.17 79.66
CA ALA A 59 -2.94 -16.55 78.90
C ALA A 59 -2.55 -15.16 78.31
N MET A 60 -1.83 -14.35 79.09
CA MET A 60 -1.32 -13.04 78.68
C MET A 60 -0.27 -13.19 77.58
N LEU A 61 0.67 -14.12 77.65
CA LEU A 61 1.69 -14.39 76.67
C LEU A 61 1.08 -14.89 75.37
N LEU A 62 0.06 -15.80 75.47
CA LEU A 62 -0.69 -16.27 74.28
C LEU A 62 -1.42 -15.11 73.61
N ASN A 63 -2.02 -14.19 74.36
CA ASN A 63 -2.73 -13.06 73.75
C ASN A 63 -1.75 -12.10 73.05
N ILE A 64 -0.56 -11.82 73.64
CA ILE A 64 0.48 -11.05 72.95
C ILE A 64 0.92 -11.75 71.65
N ALA A 65 1.15 -13.06 71.73
CA ALA A 65 1.51 -13.85 70.55
C ALA A 65 0.44 -13.78 69.43
N LEU A 66 -0.85 -13.86 69.78
CA LEU A 66 -1.97 -13.72 68.86
C LEU A 66 -2.05 -12.31 68.27
N MET A 67 -1.81 -11.26 69.03
CA MET A 67 -1.74 -9.88 68.53
C MET A 67 -0.59 -9.69 67.56
N ILE A 68 0.61 -10.19 67.88
CA ILE A 68 1.78 -10.12 67.00
C ILE A 68 1.51 -10.93 65.71
N PHE A 69 0.93 -12.14 65.82
CA PHE A 69 0.55 -12.96 64.68
C PHE A 69 -0.48 -12.27 63.81
N GLY A 70 -1.55 -11.71 64.42
CA GLY A 70 -2.60 -10.98 63.69
C GLY A 70 -2.06 -9.75 62.97
N TRP A 71 -1.20 -8.96 63.63
CA TRP A 71 -0.56 -7.79 63.01
C TRP A 71 0.38 -8.19 61.86
N ARG A 72 1.19 -9.24 62.05
CA ARG A 72 2.07 -9.77 61.00
C ARG A 72 1.26 -10.26 59.80
N ARG A 73 0.20 -11.04 60.06
CA ARG A 73 -0.69 -11.56 59.01
C ARG A 73 -1.40 -10.43 58.27
N TYR A 74 -1.86 -9.40 58.98
CA TYR A 74 -2.48 -8.22 58.36
C TYR A 74 -1.50 -7.49 57.46
N ARG A 75 -0.26 -7.29 57.92
CA ARG A 75 0.78 -6.64 57.13
C ARG A 75 1.13 -7.46 55.86
N ASP A 76 1.25 -8.76 56.01
CA ASP A 76 1.57 -9.65 54.87
C ASP A 76 0.45 -9.63 53.84
N LEU A 77 -0.81 -9.70 54.25
CA LEU A 77 -1.97 -9.60 53.36
C LEU A 77 -2.07 -8.25 52.64
N THR A 78 -1.81 -7.15 53.32
CA THR A 78 -1.83 -5.83 52.69
C THR A 78 -0.71 -5.67 51.67
N SER A 79 0.50 -6.21 51.93
CA SER A 79 1.58 -6.22 50.96
C SER A 79 1.27 -7.10 49.74
N GLU A 80 0.68 -8.28 49.95
CA GLU A 80 0.26 -9.18 48.85
C GLU A 80 -0.81 -8.53 47.97
N ILE A 81 -1.79 -7.86 48.55
CA ILE A 81 -2.83 -7.11 47.80
C ILE A 81 -2.20 -5.97 46.98
N ALA A 82 -1.22 -5.25 47.55
CA ALA A 82 -0.53 -4.17 46.84
C ALA A 82 0.26 -4.70 45.63
N VAL A 83 1.03 -5.78 45.82
CA VAL A 83 1.80 -6.44 44.75
C VAL A 83 0.86 -6.97 43.64
N ARG A 84 -0.24 -7.62 44.06
CA ARG A 84 -1.24 -8.13 43.07
C ARG A 84 -1.88 -7.01 42.27
N LYS A 85 -2.30 -5.91 42.92
CA LYS A 85 -2.83 -4.73 42.21
C LYS A 85 -1.84 -4.14 41.23
N GLN A 86 -0.57 -4.03 41.63
CA GLN A 86 0.48 -3.53 40.76
C GLN A 86 0.68 -4.47 39.54
N ALA A 87 0.69 -5.78 39.80
CA ALA A 87 0.80 -6.77 38.72
C ALA A 87 -0.41 -6.72 37.76
N GLU A 88 -1.64 -6.58 38.31
CA GLU A 88 -2.85 -6.42 37.49
C GLU A 88 -2.81 -5.12 36.67
N GLU A 89 -2.30 -4.03 37.23
CA GLU A 89 -2.18 -2.75 36.52
C GLU A 89 -1.13 -2.80 35.41
N ILE A 90 0.01 -3.46 35.65
CA ILE A 90 1.04 -3.72 34.62
C ILE A 90 0.49 -4.64 33.53
N ALA A 91 -0.18 -5.74 33.92
CA ALA A 91 -0.78 -6.67 32.96
C ALA A 91 -1.84 -5.97 32.10
N ARG A 92 -2.67 -5.10 32.68
CA ARG A 92 -3.65 -4.30 31.93
C ARG A 92 -2.95 -3.34 30.97
N LYS A 93 -1.93 -2.60 31.40
CA LYS A 93 -1.17 -1.72 30.51
C LYS A 93 -0.57 -2.48 29.34
N LEU A 94 0.07 -3.62 29.60
CA LEU A 94 0.64 -4.47 28.54
C LEU A 94 -0.43 -5.03 27.57
N ALA A 95 -1.64 -5.29 28.07
CA ALA A 95 -2.75 -5.76 27.27
C ALA A 95 -3.40 -4.65 26.42
N GLU A 96 -3.37 -3.40 26.87
CA GLU A 96 -4.11 -2.28 26.27
C GLU A 96 -3.22 -1.33 25.45
N THR A 97 -1.89 -1.29 25.71
CA THR A 97 -0.99 -0.32 25.05
C THR A 97 0.13 -0.98 24.27
N ASP A 98 0.65 -0.26 23.29
CA ASP A 98 1.87 -0.59 22.56
C ASP A 98 3.10 -0.28 23.43
N PRO A 99 4.02 -1.23 23.64
CA PRO A 99 5.14 -1.05 24.59
C PRO A 99 6.19 -0.03 24.12
N LEU A 100 6.30 0.23 22.81
CA LEU A 100 7.27 1.17 22.26
C LEU A 100 6.80 2.62 22.41
N THR A 101 5.53 2.87 22.08
CA THR A 101 4.99 4.23 21.96
C THR A 101 4.10 4.65 23.12
N ASN A 102 3.66 3.72 23.98
CA ASN A 102 2.66 3.93 25.02
C ASN A 102 1.30 4.47 24.50
N CYS A 103 1.03 4.36 23.19
CA CYS A 103 -0.29 4.55 22.63
C CYS A 103 -1.16 3.31 22.89
N LEU A 104 -2.47 3.41 22.69
CA LEU A 104 -3.31 2.21 22.68
C LEU A 104 -2.83 1.25 21.59
N ASN A 105 -3.02 -0.05 21.80
CA ASN A 105 -2.72 -1.04 20.79
C ASN A 105 -3.95 -1.27 19.87
N ARG A 106 -3.76 -2.06 18.79
CA ARG A 106 -4.81 -2.40 17.82
C ARG A 106 -6.08 -3.01 18.45
N ARG A 107 -5.93 -3.76 19.54
CA ARG A 107 -7.07 -4.41 20.21
C ARG A 107 -7.91 -3.39 20.99
N SER A 108 -7.29 -2.38 21.54
CA SER A 108 -7.92 -1.44 22.47
C SER A 108 -8.57 -0.24 21.79
N ILE A 109 -8.09 0.15 20.60
CA ILE A 109 -8.60 1.35 19.90
C ILE A 109 -10.08 1.21 19.54
N GLY A 110 -10.55 0.04 19.08
CA GLY A 110 -11.95 -0.18 18.72
C GLY A 110 -12.89 0.09 19.88
N SER A 111 -12.61 -0.47 21.07
CA SER A 111 -13.42 -0.25 22.26
C SER A 111 -13.35 1.20 22.76
N ALA A 112 -12.19 1.85 22.65
CA ALA A 112 -12.01 3.27 22.99
C ALA A 112 -12.79 4.19 22.04
N THR A 113 -12.75 3.90 20.75
CA THR A 113 -13.53 4.61 19.72
C THR A 113 -15.04 4.45 19.95
N GLU A 114 -15.49 3.23 20.23
CA GLU A 114 -16.91 2.98 20.50
C GLU A 114 -17.40 3.73 21.75
N LYS A 115 -16.57 3.80 22.79
CA LYS A 115 -16.88 4.60 23.97
C LYS A 115 -16.99 6.08 23.63
N LEU A 116 -16.05 6.61 22.86
CA LEU A 116 -16.07 8.01 22.39
C LEU A 116 -17.32 8.28 21.58
N ARG A 117 -17.65 7.41 20.61
CA ARG A 117 -18.83 7.50 19.75
C ARG A 117 -20.14 7.60 20.51
N ARG A 118 -20.31 6.74 21.51
CA ARG A 118 -21.51 6.78 22.39
C ARG A 118 -21.61 8.09 23.17
N MET A 119 -20.47 8.61 23.64
CA MET A 119 -20.42 9.89 24.36
C MET A 119 -20.67 11.08 23.43
N ALA A 120 -20.15 11.05 22.22
CA ALA A 120 -20.36 12.06 21.18
C ALA A 120 -21.83 12.10 20.75
N ASN A 121 -22.41 10.94 20.41
CA ASN A 121 -23.83 10.82 20.02
C ASN A 121 -24.79 11.33 21.10
N ALA A 122 -24.51 11.06 22.37
CA ALA A 122 -25.32 11.59 23.50
C ALA A 122 -25.29 13.12 23.60
N ARG A 123 -24.30 13.78 22.97
CA ARG A 123 -24.12 15.25 22.93
C ARG A 123 -24.50 15.85 21.58
N GLY A 124 -25.06 15.08 20.64
CA GLY A 124 -25.35 15.51 19.27
C GLY A 124 -24.10 15.79 18.43
N GLN A 125 -22.97 15.18 18.79
CA GLN A 125 -21.71 15.26 18.05
C GLN A 125 -21.52 14.00 17.21
N ALA A 126 -20.77 14.13 16.12
CA ALA A 126 -20.29 13.04 15.30
C ALA A 126 -18.89 12.59 15.75
N THR A 127 -18.48 11.39 15.32
CA THR A 127 -17.16 10.83 15.55
C THR A 127 -16.45 10.66 14.23
N ALA A 128 -15.23 11.22 14.13
CA ALA A 128 -14.29 10.93 13.05
C ALA A 128 -13.25 9.92 13.58
N PHE A 129 -12.93 8.94 12.75
CA PHE A 129 -11.80 8.04 12.93
C PHE A 129 -10.74 8.35 11.87
N VAL A 130 -9.49 8.47 12.29
CA VAL A 130 -8.37 8.85 11.44
C VAL A 130 -7.32 7.75 11.49
N MET A 131 -7.02 7.19 10.34
CA MET A 131 -5.95 6.21 10.11
C MET A 131 -4.75 6.92 9.49
N ILE A 132 -3.56 6.62 9.95
CA ILE A 132 -2.31 7.27 9.52
C ILE A 132 -1.25 6.21 9.27
N ASP A 133 -0.53 6.33 8.17
CA ASP A 133 0.62 5.50 7.85
C ASP A 133 1.81 6.39 7.48
N LEU A 134 2.99 6.05 7.98
CA LEU A 134 4.22 6.79 7.68
C LEU A 134 4.80 6.35 6.32
N ASP A 135 4.81 7.26 5.38
CA ASP A 135 5.26 6.99 4.03
C ASP A 135 6.73 6.54 3.99
N ASN A 136 6.99 5.46 3.25
CA ASN A 136 8.35 4.94 3.02
C ASN A 136 9.10 4.53 4.31
N PHE A 137 8.43 4.25 5.41
CA PHE A 137 9.06 3.90 6.69
C PHE A 137 10.00 2.69 6.58
N LYS A 138 9.69 1.72 5.71
CA LYS A 138 10.58 0.61 5.41
C LYS A 138 11.95 1.09 4.92
N GLN A 139 12.01 2.11 4.05
CA GLN A 139 13.29 2.68 3.57
C GLN A 139 14.08 3.32 4.72
N VAL A 140 13.39 3.96 5.67
CA VAL A 140 14.04 4.52 6.88
C VAL A 140 14.73 3.39 7.65
N ASN A 141 14.06 2.25 7.85
CA ASN A 141 14.65 1.08 8.51
C ASN A 141 15.82 0.48 7.72
N ASP A 142 15.65 0.33 6.40
CA ASP A 142 16.66 -0.28 5.53
C ASP A 142 17.94 0.57 5.47
N MET A 143 17.82 1.90 5.48
CA MET A 143 18.96 2.82 5.42
C MET A 143 19.61 3.11 6.77
N ASN A 144 18.83 3.16 7.86
CA ASN A 144 19.30 3.66 9.16
C ASN A 144 19.22 2.60 10.28
N GLY A 145 18.69 1.41 9.97
CA GLY A 145 18.47 0.33 10.93
C GLY A 145 17.21 0.47 11.79
N HIS A 146 16.71 -0.66 12.31
CA HIS A 146 15.47 -0.71 13.11
C HIS A 146 15.48 0.17 14.36
N GLY A 147 16.65 0.34 14.98
CA GLY A 147 16.76 1.21 16.18
C GLY A 147 16.45 2.68 15.89
N MET A 148 16.78 3.17 14.68
CA MET A 148 16.39 4.50 14.23
C MET A 148 14.88 4.57 13.97
N GLY A 149 14.32 3.55 13.31
CA GLY A 149 12.88 3.46 13.10
C GLY A 149 12.07 3.48 14.39
N ASP A 150 12.49 2.76 15.41
CA ASP A 150 11.84 2.77 16.73
C ASP A 150 11.82 4.17 17.38
N LYS A 151 12.93 4.91 17.23
CA LYS A 151 13.02 6.30 17.73
C LYS A 151 12.08 7.23 16.92
N VAL A 152 12.02 7.07 15.57
CA VAL A 152 11.08 7.82 14.74
C VAL A 152 9.65 7.55 15.17
N LEU A 153 9.25 6.29 15.37
CA LEU A 153 7.90 5.92 15.82
C LEU A 153 7.57 6.54 17.20
N THR A 154 8.53 6.56 18.10
CA THR A 154 8.35 7.18 19.44
C THR A 154 8.13 8.69 19.34
N VAL A 155 8.90 9.38 18.48
CA VAL A 155 8.73 10.81 18.22
C VAL A 155 7.38 11.10 17.58
N MET A 156 6.99 10.31 16.58
CA MET A 156 5.69 10.44 15.90
C MET A 156 4.53 10.24 16.85
N ALA A 157 4.56 9.21 17.69
CA ALA A 157 3.56 8.97 18.72
C ALA A 157 3.41 10.15 19.69
N LYS A 158 4.52 10.79 20.05
CA LYS A 158 4.50 11.98 20.90
C LYS A 158 3.87 13.17 20.17
N ARG A 159 4.33 13.46 18.94
CA ARG A 159 3.81 14.56 18.13
C ARG A 159 2.31 14.42 17.88
N LEU A 160 1.83 13.19 17.59
CA LEU A 160 0.42 12.91 17.43
C LEU A 160 -0.38 13.20 18.70
N ARG A 161 0.06 12.69 19.85
CA ARG A 161 -0.62 12.96 21.14
C ARG A 161 -0.66 14.43 21.50
N ASP A 162 0.43 15.16 21.21
CA ASP A 162 0.53 16.59 21.50
C ASP A 162 -0.33 17.44 20.55
N ALA A 163 -0.71 16.91 19.38
CA ALA A 163 -1.49 17.61 18.37
C ALA A 163 -3.00 17.36 18.46
N VAL A 164 -3.42 16.17 18.92
CA VAL A 164 -4.85 15.81 19.01
C VAL A 164 -5.46 16.24 20.34
N PRO A 165 -6.79 16.45 20.44
CA PRO A 165 -7.46 16.74 21.70
C PRO A 165 -7.21 15.66 22.77
N ASP A 166 -7.07 16.07 24.04
CA ASP A 166 -6.81 15.16 25.19
C ASP A 166 -7.86 14.03 25.33
N THR A 167 -9.07 14.25 24.84
CA THR A 167 -10.17 13.27 24.86
C THR A 167 -10.07 12.23 23.76
N SER A 168 -9.18 12.43 22.79
CA SER A 168 -9.01 11.56 21.62
C SER A 168 -8.15 10.34 21.97
N PRO A 169 -8.67 9.12 21.84
CA PRO A 169 -7.85 7.93 21.96
C PRO A 169 -6.86 7.85 20.77
N VAL A 170 -5.58 7.72 21.09
CA VAL A 170 -4.50 7.56 20.08
C VAL A 170 -3.92 6.16 20.20
N ALA A 171 -3.77 5.47 19.07
CA ALA A 171 -3.25 4.12 19.01
C ALA A 171 -2.12 3.96 18.00
N ARG A 172 -1.30 2.92 18.21
CA ARG A 172 -0.43 2.34 17.20
C ARG A 172 -0.96 0.94 16.86
N LEU A 173 -1.27 0.72 15.57
CA LEU A 173 -1.92 -0.51 15.13
C LEU A 173 -0.91 -1.62 14.81
N GLY A 174 0.31 -1.24 14.46
CA GLY A 174 1.43 -2.12 14.15
C GLY A 174 2.37 -1.44 13.14
N GLY A 175 3.63 -1.84 13.08
CA GLY A 175 4.58 -1.25 12.14
C GLY A 175 4.63 0.28 12.24
N ASP A 176 4.28 0.94 11.17
CA ASP A 176 4.23 2.39 10.94
C ASP A 176 2.80 2.98 10.96
N GLU A 177 1.80 2.16 11.32
CA GLU A 177 0.40 2.56 11.34
C GLU A 177 -0.02 3.13 12.71
N PHE A 178 -0.58 4.34 12.69
CA PHE A 178 -1.20 5.00 13.82
C PHE A 178 -2.68 5.28 13.56
N ALA A 179 -3.45 5.48 14.61
CA ALA A 179 -4.83 5.90 14.50
C ALA A 179 -5.25 6.74 15.70
N PHE A 180 -6.27 7.57 15.48
CA PHE A 180 -6.98 8.22 16.58
C PHE A 180 -8.46 8.41 16.23
N ALA A 181 -9.27 8.65 17.26
CA ALA A 181 -10.66 9.05 17.07
C ALA A 181 -10.92 10.40 17.76
N MET A 182 -11.79 11.23 17.17
CA MET A 182 -12.19 12.50 17.76
C MET A 182 -13.69 12.73 17.59
N SER A 183 -14.29 13.47 18.52
CA SER A 183 -15.65 13.98 18.35
C SER A 183 -15.62 15.39 17.75
N TYR A 184 -16.58 15.69 16.88
CA TYR A 184 -16.73 16.99 16.26
C TYR A 184 -18.21 17.35 16.09
N SER A 185 -18.51 18.66 15.87
CA SER A 185 -19.88 19.08 15.56
C SER A 185 -20.20 18.75 14.10
N PRO A 186 -21.32 18.08 13.79
CA PRO A 186 -21.75 17.83 12.42
C PRO A 186 -21.90 19.10 11.56
N ASP A 187 -22.17 20.24 12.21
CA ASP A 187 -22.28 21.54 11.54
C ASP A 187 -20.90 22.15 11.17
N HIS A 188 -19.82 21.59 11.70
CA HIS A 188 -18.45 22.09 11.54
C HIS A 188 -17.47 20.95 11.21
N PRO A 189 -17.64 20.22 10.09
CA PRO A 189 -16.74 19.15 9.68
C PRO A 189 -15.33 19.67 9.35
N GLU A 190 -15.20 20.93 8.94
CA GLU A 190 -13.93 21.60 8.65
C GLU A 190 -12.94 21.58 9.81
N LYS A 191 -13.40 21.41 11.06
CA LYS A 191 -12.52 21.26 12.22
C LYS A 191 -11.67 19.99 12.19
N VAL A 192 -12.14 18.95 11.52
CA VAL A 192 -11.33 17.74 11.29
C VAL A 192 -10.24 18.07 10.29
N ASP A 193 -10.56 18.75 9.18
CA ASP A 193 -9.57 19.14 8.18
C ASP A 193 -8.53 20.12 8.76
N GLU A 194 -8.94 21.06 9.61
CA GLU A 194 -8.04 21.96 10.35
C GLU A 194 -7.05 21.16 11.21
N LEU A 195 -7.53 20.14 11.93
CA LEU A 195 -6.65 19.28 12.73
C LEU A 195 -5.70 18.48 11.83
N ILE A 196 -6.18 17.95 10.72
CA ILE A 196 -5.33 17.24 9.76
C ILE A 196 -4.25 18.16 9.19
N ALA A 197 -4.57 19.40 8.87
CA ALA A 197 -3.56 20.38 8.43
C ALA A 197 -2.48 20.63 9.51
N VAL A 198 -2.89 20.75 10.78
CA VAL A 198 -1.95 20.84 11.92
C VAL A 198 -1.09 19.58 12.05
N LEU A 199 -1.64 18.39 11.78
CA LEU A 199 -0.87 17.14 11.79
C LEU A 199 0.18 17.14 10.67
N PHE A 200 -0.16 17.56 9.45
CA PHE A 200 0.82 17.67 8.37
C PHE A 200 1.93 18.67 8.71
N GLU A 201 1.61 19.78 9.37
CA GLU A 201 2.60 20.77 9.77
C GLU A 201 3.51 20.28 10.91
N LYS A 202 2.94 19.64 11.95
CA LYS A 202 3.65 19.32 13.19
C LYS A 202 4.23 17.90 13.21
N VAL A 203 3.59 16.96 12.52
CA VAL A 203 3.95 15.53 12.54
C VAL A 203 4.84 15.17 11.36
N SER A 204 4.50 15.61 10.14
CA SER A 204 5.37 15.45 8.96
C SER A 204 6.63 16.31 9.04
N GLY A 205 7.61 15.96 8.23
CA GLY A 205 8.86 16.70 8.08
C GLY A 205 10.03 16.11 8.86
N LYS A 206 11.02 16.94 9.13
CA LYS A 206 12.29 16.48 9.69
C LYS A 206 12.16 16.00 11.14
N VAL A 207 12.64 14.78 11.36
CA VAL A 207 12.81 14.20 12.70
C VAL A 207 14.30 14.14 12.99
N GLU A 208 14.76 14.96 13.91
CA GLU A 208 16.16 14.98 14.33
C GLU A 208 16.38 13.99 15.47
N ILE A 209 17.25 13.02 15.26
CA ILE A 209 17.59 11.97 16.22
C ILE A 209 19.11 11.79 16.24
N GLU A 210 19.75 12.08 17.39
CA GLU A 210 21.19 11.84 17.61
C GLU A 210 22.11 12.41 16.53
N GLY A 211 21.75 13.58 15.97
CA GLY A 211 22.54 14.26 14.94
C GLY A 211 22.25 13.78 13.51
N SER A 212 21.38 12.81 13.33
CA SER A 212 20.83 12.40 12.03
C SER A 212 19.45 13.01 11.81
N SER A 213 19.15 13.40 10.58
CA SER A 213 17.83 13.93 10.18
C SER A 213 17.14 12.96 9.24
N VAL A 214 15.92 12.55 9.59
CA VAL A 214 15.06 11.71 8.76
C VAL A 214 13.85 12.54 8.34
N ASP A 215 13.59 12.63 7.06
CA ASP A 215 12.38 13.29 6.55
C ASP A 215 11.24 12.27 6.45
N THR A 216 10.10 12.61 7.03
CA THR A 216 8.94 11.73 7.10
C THR A 216 7.70 12.43 6.58
N THR A 217 6.94 11.75 5.74
CA THR A 217 5.60 12.13 5.34
C THR A 217 4.59 11.09 5.79
N MET A 218 3.31 11.37 5.67
CA MET A 218 2.26 10.46 6.09
C MET A 218 1.08 10.48 5.14
N SER A 219 0.45 9.32 4.98
CA SER A 219 -0.81 9.15 4.27
C SER A 219 -1.93 8.95 5.29
N ILE A 220 -3.03 9.68 5.12
CA ILE A 220 -4.12 9.72 6.10
C ILE A 220 -5.45 9.33 5.44
N GLY A 221 -6.21 8.47 6.12
CA GLY A 221 -7.60 8.18 5.78
C GLY A 221 -8.54 8.57 6.91
N ILE A 222 -9.66 9.17 6.57
CA ILE A 222 -10.66 9.69 7.51
C ILE A 222 -12.00 9.07 7.22
N SER A 223 -12.67 8.58 8.25
CA SER A 223 -14.06 8.13 8.20
C SER A 223 -14.88 8.80 9.28
N THR A 224 -16.19 8.85 9.11
CA THR A 224 -17.10 9.44 10.10
C THR A 224 -18.39 8.63 10.19
N ASP A 225 -19.02 8.62 11.38
CA ASP A 225 -20.35 8.05 11.60
C ASP A 225 -21.48 9.00 11.18
N HIS A 226 -21.15 10.16 10.61
CA HIS A 226 -22.08 11.14 10.09
C HIS A 226 -21.76 11.46 8.62
N ASP A 227 -22.78 11.53 7.76
CA ASP A 227 -22.60 11.99 6.38
C ASP A 227 -22.28 13.49 6.40
N LEU A 228 -21.26 13.90 5.64
CA LEU A 228 -20.90 15.31 5.45
C LEU A 228 -22.04 16.17 4.89
N LYS A 229 -23.10 15.53 4.36
CA LYS A 229 -24.34 16.18 3.92
C LYS A 229 -25.42 16.26 5.01
N GLY A 230 -25.10 15.96 6.27
CA GLY A 230 -25.99 16.10 7.42
C GLY A 230 -26.90 14.89 7.71
N LYS A 231 -26.63 13.73 7.13
CA LYS A 231 -27.34 12.48 7.40
C LYS A 231 -26.45 11.48 8.14
N ALA A 232 -27.03 10.61 8.97
CA ALA A 232 -26.27 9.52 9.55
C ALA A 232 -25.69 8.63 8.44
N ALA A 233 -24.39 8.31 8.52
CA ALA A 233 -23.69 7.56 7.48
C ALA A 233 -24.02 6.05 7.47
N GLY A 234 -24.97 5.61 8.29
CA GLY A 234 -25.36 4.19 8.41
C GLY A 234 -24.30 3.31 9.08
N ILE A 235 -23.30 3.92 9.70
CA ILE A 235 -22.23 3.22 10.41
C ILE A 235 -22.75 2.85 11.81
N GLU A 236 -22.92 1.57 12.06
CA GLU A 236 -23.50 1.05 13.30
C GLU A 236 -22.44 0.83 14.39
N ASP A 237 -21.18 0.62 14.06
CA ASP A 237 -20.11 0.29 14.99
C ASP A 237 -18.74 0.90 14.64
N SER A 238 -17.80 0.78 15.58
CA SER A 238 -16.44 1.30 15.40
C SER A 238 -15.59 0.46 14.42
N GLU A 239 -15.96 -0.78 14.12
CA GLU A 239 -15.21 -1.63 13.19
C GLU A 239 -15.38 -1.12 11.75
N ASN A 240 -16.60 -0.70 11.40
CA ASN A 240 -16.87 -0.07 10.10
C ASN A 240 -16.12 1.27 9.94
N LEU A 241 -16.06 2.09 11.01
CA LEU A 241 -15.27 3.32 10.98
C LEU A 241 -13.80 3.05 10.71
N ILE A 242 -13.22 2.07 11.39
CA ILE A 242 -11.82 1.67 11.21
C ILE A 242 -11.59 1.19 9.78
N HIS A 243 -12.45 0.32 9.27
CA HIS A 243 -12.36 -0.22 7.92
C HIS A 243 -12.45 0.86 6.84
N HIS A 244 -13.40 1.79 6.97
CA HIS A 244 -13.57 2.89 6.02
C HIS A 244 -12.37 3.85 6.02
N ALA A 245 -11.80 4.15 7.21
CA ALA A 245 -10.61 4.97 7.30
C ALA A 245 -9.38 4.28 6.67
N ASP A 246 -9.26 2.96 6.79
CA ASP A 246 -8.19 2.18 6.14
C ASP A 246 -8.29 2.27 4.62
N ILE A 247 -9.49 2.11 4.06
CA ILE A 247 -9.73 2.28 2.61
C ILE A 247 -9.33 3.69 2.14
N ALA A 248 -9.72 4.72 2.87
CA ALA A 248 -9.37 6.10 2.54
C ALA A 248 -7.86 6.36 2.62
N MET A 249 -7.18 5.79 3.62
CA MET A 249 -5.72 5.86 3.76
C MET A 249 -5.01 5.16 2.60
N TYR A 250 -5.50 4.00 2.17
CA TYR A 250 -4.99 3.32 0.99
C TYR A 250 -5.11 4.19 -0.27
N GLN A 251 -6.21 4.91 -0.44
CA GLN A 251 -6.36 5.88 -1.53
C GLN A 251 -5.34 7.02 -1.44
N ALA A 252 -5.02 7.50 -0.23
CA ALA A 252 -3.98 8.51 -0.06
C ALA A 252 -2.60 8.00 -0.51
N LYS A 253 -2.24 6.77 -0.14
CA LYS A 253 -0.99 6.13 -0.59
C LYS A 253 -0.92 6.00 -2.12
N LYS A 254 -2.01 5.54 -2.74
CA LYS A 254 -2.10 5.32 -4.19
C LYS A 254 -2.01 6.62 -4.98
N ASN A 255 -2.59 7.69 -4.48
CA ASN A 255 -2.64 8.98 -5.18
C ASN A 255 -1.40 9.86 -4.94
N GLY A 256 -0.26 9.27 -4.55
CA GLY A 256 1.03 9.96 -4.47
C GLY A 256 1.47 10.32 -3.05
N LYS A 257 0.87 9.68 -2.03
CA LYS A 257 1.28 9.83 -0.61
C LYS A 257 1.19 11.28 -0.10
N ASN A 258 1.63 11.52 1.14
CA ASN A 258 1.68 12.85 1.78
C ASN A 258 0.40 13.67 1.60
N ARG A 259 -0.74 13.02 1.83
CA ARG A 259 -2.08 13.59 1.69
C ARG A 259 -3.11 12.85 2.51
N TYR A 260 -4.34 13.36 2.52
CA TYR A 260 -5.47 12.68 3.15
C TYR A 260 -6.65 12.54 2.21
N PHE A 261 -7.50 11.56 2.50
CA PHE A 261 -8.81 11.38 1.90
C PHE A 261 -9.84 11.10 2.98
N TRP A 262 -11.03 11.68 2.78
CA TRP A 262 -12.24 11.22 3.43
C TRP A 262 -12.75 9.98 2.71
N PHE A 263 -13.26 9.04 3.48
CA PHE A 263 -13.90 7.86 2.90
C PHE A 263 -15.14 8.24 2.10
N GLU A 264 -15.21 7.74 0.90
CA GLU A 264 -16.39 7.75 0.03
C GLU A 264 -16.76 6.32 -0.34
N PRO A 265 -18.08 5.95 -0.41
CA PRO A 265 -18.51 4.58 -0.74
C PRO A 265 -18.00 4.07 -2.09
N THR A 266 -17.67 4.96 -3.02
CA THR A 266 -17.03 4.63 -4.31
C THR A 266 -15.66 3.98 -4.14
N MET A 267 -14.89 4.38 -3.13
CA MET A 267 -13.56 3.86 -2.83
C MET A 267 -13.56 2.37 -2.49
N GLU A 268 -14.58 1.90 -1.77
CA GLU A 268 -14.74 0.49 -1.45
C GLU A 268 -15.00 -0.35 -2.71
N ASN A 269 -15.82 0.17 -3.62
CA ASN A 269 -16.07 -0.49 -4.90
C ASN A 269 -14.81 -0.52 -5.78
N GLU A 270 -14.03 0.57 -5.80
CA GLU A 270 -12.75 0.65 -6.51
C GLU A 270 -11.74 -0.37 -5.96
N LEU A 271 -11.63 -0.46 -4.64
CA LEU A 271 -10.73 -1.43 -3.98
C LEU A 271 -11.15 -2.88 -4.30
N ARG A 272 -12.45 -3.17 -4.24
CA ARG A 272 -12.97 -4.51 -4.59
C ARG A 272 -12.69 -4.84 -6.05
N PHE A 273 -13.01 -3.92 -6.98
CA PHE A 273 -12.76 -4.09 -8.40
C PHE A 273 -11.27 -4.31 -8.70
N ARG A 274 -10.39 -3.56 -8.02
CA ARG A 274 -8.95 -3.75 -8.13
C ARG A 274 -8.51 -5.15 -7.67
N ASN A 275 -8.99 -5.62 -6.52
CA ASN A 275 -8.69 -6.97 -6.04
C ASN A 275 -9.19 -8.06 -7.02
N GLU A 276 -10.33 -7.83 -7.66
CA GLU A 276 -10.85 -8.72 -8.71
C GLU A 276 -9.91 -8.72 -9.92
N LEU A 277 -9.41 -7.55 -10.35
CA LEU A 277 -8.43 -7.43 -11.43
C LEU A 277 -7.10 -8.13 -11.08
N GLU A 278 -6.54 -7.91 -9.90
CA GLU A 278 -5.29 -8.57 -9.47
C GLU A 278 -5.39 -10.10 -9.50
N ASN A 279 -6.48 -10.63 -8.95
CA ASN A 279 -6.76 -12.08 -8.98
C ASN A 279 -7.02 -12.56 -10.40
N GLY A 280 -7.75 -11.78 -11.21
CA GLY A 280 -8.01 -12.06 -12.60
C GLY A 280 -6.74 -12.15 -13.43
N ILE A 281 -5.82 -11.18 -13.28
CA ILE A 281 -4.52 -11.15 -13.97
C ILE A 281 -3.71 -12.41 -13.66
N ARG A 282 -3.58 -12.79 -12.38
CA ARG A 282 -2.84 -14.02 -12.00
C ARG A 282 -3.46 -15.30 -12.57
N ARG A 283 -4.79 -15.36 -12.67
CA ARG A 283 -5.49 -16.50 -13.30
C ARG A 283 -5.35 -16.46 -14.83
N GLY A 284 -5.51 -15.28 -15.43
CA GLY A 284 -5.44 -15.05 -16.85
C GLY A 284 -4.08 -15.41 -17.46
N LEU A 285 -2.98 -15.10 -16.76
CA LEU A 285 -1.63 -15.54 -17.15
C LEU A 285 -1.53 -17.06 -17.30
N LYS A 286 -2.05 -17.81 -16.33
CA LYS A 286 -2.01 -19.27 -16.35
C LYS A 286 -2.92 -19.88 -17.43
N ARG A 287 -3.91 -19.15 -17.92
CA ARG A 287 -4.90 -19.60 -18.91
C ARG A 287 -4.63 -19.09 -20.31
N GLY A 288 -3.60 -18.25 -20.51
CA GLY A 288 -3.30 -17.64 -21.81
C GLY A 288 -4.35 -16.62 -22.27
N GLU A 289 -4.96 -15.90 -21.33
CA GLU A 289 -5.98 -14.87 -21.64
C GLU A 289 -5.38 -13.56 -22.16
N PHE A 290 -4.05 -13.38 -22.06
CA PHE A 290 -3.32 -12.24 -22.60
C PHE A 290 -2.88 -12.54 -24.03
N VAL A 291 -3.30 -11.69 -24.96
CA VAL A 291 -3.09 -11.90 -26.39
C VAL A 291 -2.54 -10.66 -27.06
N PRO A 292 -1.67 -10.81 -28.09
CA PRO A 292 -1.20 -9.70 -28.89
C PRO A 292 -2.26 -9.23 -29.88
N PHE A 293 -2.39 -7.91 -30.01
CA PHE A 293 -3.04 -7.23 -31.12
C PHE A 293 -1.97 -6.46 -31.87
N TYR A 294 -2.20 -6.16 -33.15
CA TYR A 294 -1.20 -5.60 -34.03
C TYR A 294 -1.71 -4.33 -34.67
N GLU A 295 -0.96 -3.23 -34.53
CA GLU A 295 -1.22 -1.97 -35.22
C GLU A 295 -0.17 -1.74 -36.29
N GLN A 296 -0.64 -1.32 -37.47
CA GLN A 296 0.21 -1.15 -38.64
C GLN A 296 1.14 0.04 -38.50
N GLN A 297 2.41 -0.17 -38.84
CA GLN A 297 3.41 0.89 -39.04
C GLN A 297 3.69 1.01 -40.56
N VAL A 298 3.56 2.22 -41.09
CA VAL A 298 3.74 2.49 -42.51
C VAL A 298 4.81 3.57 -42.73
N ASP A 299 5.45 3.52 -43.88
CA ASP A 299 6.22 4.66 -44.38
C ASP A 299 5.25 5.71 -44.91
N ILE A 300 5.26 6.92 -44.34
CA ILE A 300 4.28 7.98 -44.66
C ILE A 300 4.43 8.45 -46.11
N SER A 301 5.65 8.42 -46.65
CA SER A 301 5.96 8.92 -48.00
C SER A 301 5.47 7.96 -49.10
N THR A 302 5.69 6.66 -48.88
CA THR A 302 5.34 5.62 -49.88
C THR A 302 3.98 4.98 -49.62
N GLY A 303 3.48 5.02 -48.39
CA GLY A 303 2.32 4.29 -47.91
C GLY A 303 2.56 2.77 -47.76
N GLU A 304 3.82 2.33 -47.84
CA GLU A 304 4.16 0.92 -47.68
C GLU A 304 4.15 0.47 -46.22
N LEU A 305 3.59 -0.72 -45.98
CA LEU A 305 3.66 -1.38 -44.67
C LEU A 305 5.10 -1.79 -44.34
N VAL A 306 5.62 -1.32 -43.22
CA VAL A 306 7.00 -1.57 -42.75
C VAL A 306 7.07 -2.46 -41.52
N GLY A 307 5.98 -2.61 -40.78
CA GLY A 307 5.92 -3.44 -39.58
C GLY A 307 4.62 -3.33 -38.80
N PHE A 308 4.64 -3.90 -37.62
CA PHE A 308 3.53 -3.83 -36.69
C PHE A 308 4.01 -3.57 -35.26
N GLU A 309 3.25 -2.77 -34.53
CA GLU A 309 3.39 -2.69 -33.09
C GLU A 309 2.48 -3.71 -32.40
N MET A 310 3.05 -4.47 -31.48
CA MET A 310 2.33 -5.41 -30.63
C MET A 310 1.73 -4.68 -29.44
N LEU A 311 0.43 -4.67 -29.36
CA LEU A 311 -0.35 -4.09 -28.27
C LEU A 311 -1.02 -5.18 -27.45
N ALA A 312 -0.69 -5.28 -26.18
CA ALA A 312 -1.27 -6.25 -25.27
C ALA A 312 -2.80 -6.05 -25.12
N ARG A 313 -3.56 -7.13 -25.08
CA ARG A 313 -4.98 -7.14 -24.71
C ARG A 313 -5.26 -8.29 -23.77
N TRP A 314 -6.13 -8.09 -22.82
CA TRP A 314 -6.58 -9.14 -21.93
C TRP A 314 -8.01 -9.56 -22.32
N LYS A 315 -8.15 -10.78 -22.82
CA LYS A 315 -9.45 -11.40 -23.10
C LYS A 315 -9.97 -12.10 -21.84
N SER A 316 -10.53 -11.31 -20.94
CA SER A 316 -11.08 -11.85 -19.69
C SER A 316 -12.46 -12.49 -19.94
N PRO A 317 -12.70 -13.73 -19.48
CA PRO A 317 -14.02 -14.35 -19.56
C PRO A 317 -15.10 -13.61 -18.76
N GLU A 318 -14.69 -12.88 -17.72
CA GLU A 318 -15.58 -12.17 -16.80
C GLU A 318 -15.78 -10.69 -17.21
N LEU A 319 -14.72 -10.03 -17.71
CA LEU A 319 -14.68 -8.59 -17.99
C LEU A 319 -14.73 -8.26 -19.48
N GLY A 320 -14.65 -9.28 -20.37
CA GLY A 320 -14.51 -9.08 -21.81
C GLY A 320 -13.10 -8.62 -22.21
N LEU A 321 -12.99 -7.78 -23.23
CA LEU A 321 -11.72 -7.25 -23.69
C LEU A 321 -11.31 -6.05 -22.84
N VAL A 322 -10.24 -6.23 -22.05
CA VAL A 322 -9.69 -5.20 -21.16
C VAL A 322 -8.48 -4.52 -21.80
N ASN A 323 -8.45 -3.20 -21.74
CA ASN A 323 -7.36 -2.39 -22.30
C ASN A 323 -6.08 -2.43 -21.43
N PRO A 324 -4.89 -2.25 -22.04
CA PRO A 324 -3.61 -2.27 -21.34
C PRO A 324 -3.49 -1.23 -20.22
N ASP A 325 -4.06 -0.04 -20.40
CA ASP A 325 -4.05 1.03 -19.38
C ASP A 325 -4.66 0.61 -18.03
N VAL A 326 -5.54 -0.41 -18.05
CA VAL A 326 -6.18 -0.93 -16.85
C VAL A 326 -5.33 -2.00 -16.17
N PHE A 327 -4.76 -2.95 -16.92
CA PHE A 327 -4.13 -4.13 -16.31
C PHE A 327 -2.60 -4.05 -16.23
N ILE A 328 -1.92 -3.30 -17.12
CA ILE A 328 -0.45 -3.19 -17.09
C ILE A 328 0.06 -2.58 -15.78
N PRO A 329 -0.48 -1.43 -15.29
CA PRO A 329 -0.03 -0.88 -14.01
C PRO A 329 -0.21 -1.85 -12.85
N ILE A 330 -1.30 -2.62 -12.86
CA ILE A 330 -1.56 -3.62 -11.83
C ILE A 330 -0.57 -4.79 -11.95
N ALA A 331 -0.30 -5.27 -13.16
CA ALA A 331 0.67 -6.34 -13.41
C ALA A 331 2.09 -5.96 -12.98
N GLU A 332 2.48 -4.69 -13.14
CA GLU A 332 3.73 -4.12 -12.64
C GLU A 332 3.78 -4.14 -11.11
N GLU A 333 2.74 -3.63 -10.44
CA GLU A 333 2.67 -3.55 -8.98
C GLU A 333 2.67 -4.94 -8.32
N ILE A 334 1.94 -5.92 -8.89
CA ILE A 334 1.91 -7.30 -8.38
C ILE A 334 3.09 -8.18 -8.86
N GLY A 335 4.01 -7.60 -9.63
CA GLY A 335 5.28 -8.21 -10.03
C GLY A 335 5.17 -9.31 -11.10
N VAL A 336 4.10 -9.33 -11.90
CA VAL A 336 3.90 -10.35 -12.96
C VAL A 336 4.10 -9.82 -14.37
N ILE A 337 4.45 -8.54 -14.53
CA ILE A 337 4.62 -7.91 -15.85
C ILE A 337 5.68 -8.61 -16.72
N ALA A 338 6.76 -9.08 -16.11
CA ALA A 338 7.84 -9.77 -16.85
C ALA A 338 7.35 -11.09 -17.46
N GLU A 339 6.61 -11.91 -16.69
CA GLU A 339 6.04 -13.16 -17.17
C GLU A 339 4.99 -12.90 -18.26
N MET A 340 4.12 -11.90 -18.07
CA MET A 340 3.11 -11.49 -19.04
C MET A 340 3.74 -11.06 -20.36
N SER A 341 4.74 -10.17 -20.31
CA SER A 341 5.44 -9.67 -21.47
C SER A 341 6.17 -10.79 -22.23
N GLU A 342 6.80 -11.73 -21.53
CA GLU A 342 7.45 -12.88 -22.15
C GLU A 342 6.45 -13.78 -22.90
N GLN A 343 5.29 -14.09 -22.30
CA GLN A 343 4.24 -14.87 -22.97
C GLN A 343 3.71 -14.15 -24.21
N LEU A 344 3.45 -12.86 -24.14
CA LEU A 344 2.99 -12.04 -25.27
C LEU A 344 4.04 -11.99 -26.39
N MET A 345 5.32 -11.79 -26.05
CA MET A 345 6.42 -11.78 -27.03
C MET A 345 6.57 -13.11 -27.75
N VAL A 346 6.45 -14.24 -27.04
CA VAL A 346 6.50 -15.59 -27.68
C VAL A 346 5.38 -15.73 -28.69
N GLN A 347 4.15 -15.31 -28.36
CA GLN A 347 3.03 -15.34 -29.29
C GLN A 347 3.28 -14.43 -30.49
N ALA A 348 3.68 -13.16 -30.23
CA ALA A 348 3.92 -12.18 -31.31
C ALA A 348 5.06 -12.59 -32.25
N ILE A 349 6.14 -13.18 -31.72
CA ILE A 349 7.24 -13.72 -32.53
C ILE A 349 6.75 -14.89 -33.39
N THR A 350 5.91 -15.76 -32.83
CA THR A 350 5.33 -16.89 -33.57
C THR A 350 4.46 -16.38 -34.74
N ASP A 351 3.62 -15.39 -34.49
CA ASP A 351 2.79 -14.77 -35.55
C ASP A 351 3.68 -14.08 -36.61
N ALA A 352 4.74 -13.36 -36.16
CA ALA A 352 5.65 -12.63 -37.04
C ALA A 352 6.53 -13.54 -37.94
N GLN A 353 6.65 -14.82 -37.62
CA GLN A 353 7.30 -15.79 -38.53
C GLN A 353 6.52 -16.00 -39.83
N ALA A 354 5.21 -15.78 -39.80
CA ALA A 354 4.37 -15.89 -41.01
C ALA A 354 4.42 -14.62 -41.89
N TRP A 355 5.04 -13.55 -41.44
CA TRP A 355 5.13 -12.28 -42.20
C TRP A 355 6.31 -12.28 -43.17
N ASP A 356 6.23 -11.43 -44.18
CA ASP A 356 7.38 -11.14 -45.04
C ASP A 356 8.58 -10.73 -44.22
N SER A 357 9.77 -11.18 -44.58
CA SER A 357 11.02 -10.93 -43.82
C SER A 357 11.44 -9.45 -43.73
N SER A 358 10.83 -8.58 -44.56
CA SER A 358 11.05 -7.14 -44.53
C SER A 358 10.29 -6.43 -43.39
N LEU A 359 9.24 -7.08 -42.83
CA LEU A 359 8.40 -6.49 -41.81
C LEU A 359 9.01 -6.64 -40.40
N THR A 360 8.94 -5.56 -39.63
CA THR A 360 9.44 -5.47 -38.23
C THR A 360 8.31 -5.69 -37.25
N LEU A 361 8.66 -6.18 -36.05
CA LEU A 361 7.80 -6.30 -34.88
C LEU A 361 8.28 -5.34 -33.79
N SER A 362 7.45 -4.39 -33.40
CA SER A 362 7.71 -3.48 -32.27
C SER A 362 7.00 -3.98 -31.00
N VAL A 363 7.68 -3.92 -29.87
CA VAL A 363 7.17 -4.41 -28.57
C VAL A 363 7.46 -3.43 -27.45
N ASN A 364 6.44 -3.02 -26.73
CA ASN A 364 6.53 -2.16 -25.56
C ASN A 364 7.11 -2.90 -24.35
N ILE A 365 8.06 -2.29 -23.66
CA ILE A 365 8.69 -2.82 -22.45
C ILE A 365 8.47 -1.90 -21.27
N SER A 366 7.95 -2.47 -20.18
CA SER A 366 7.75 -1.73 -18.93
C SER A 366 9.07 -1.27 -18.32
N PRO A 367 9.14 -0.05 -17.76
CA PRO A 367 10.29 0.43 -17.00
C PRO A 367 10.71 -0.52 -15.87
N VAL A 368 9.75 -1.23 -15.26
CA VAL A 368 10.04 -2.23 -14.21
C VAL A 368 10.93 -3.37 -14.73
N GLN A 369 10.72 -3.81 -15.98
CA GLN A 369 11.53 -4.87 -16.59
C GLN A 369 12.96 -4.41 -16.90
N LEU A 370 13.14 -3.11 -17.18
CA LEU A 370 14.45 -2.52 -17.48
C LEU A 370 15.36 -2.40 -16.25
N ARG A 371 14.80 -2.55 -15.04
CA ARG A 371 15.57 -2.61 -13.78
C ARG A 371 16.29 -3.95 -13.60
N ASP A 372 15.89 -4.99 -14.34
CA ASP A 372 16.53 -6.29 -14.27
C ASP A 372 17.80 -6.33 -15.14
N PRO A 373 19.00 -6.48 -14.55
CA PRO A 373 20.25 -6.56 -15.31
C PRO A 373 20.31 -7.69 -16.34
N TRP A 374 19.48 -8.72 -16.17
CA TRP A 374 19.44 -9.89 -17.03
C TRP A 374 18.41 -9.81 -18.17
N PHE A 375 17.66 -8.71 -18.27
CA PHE A 375 16.60 -8.53 -19.26
C PHE A 375 17.09 -8.77 -20.69
N SER A 376 18.19 -8.09 -21.10
CA SER A 376 18.73 -8.22 -22.46
C SER A 376 19.11 -9.67 -22.81
N GLN A 377 19.68 -10.40 -21.86
CA GLN A 377 20.07 -11.80 -22.08
C GLN A 377 18.86 -12.73 -22.21
N ARG A 378 17.82 -12.51 -21.39
CA ARG A 378 16.57 -13.27 -21.51
C ARG A 378 15.89 -13.01 -22.85
N LEU A 379 15.80 -11.75 -23.27
CA LEU A 379 15.23 -11.40 -24.57
C LEU A 379 16.00 -12.05 -25.72
N LEU A 380 17.32 -11.96 -25.73
CA LEU A 380 18.14 -12.59 -26.76
C LEU A 380 18.00 -14.12 -26.78
N LYS A 381 17.93 -14.74 -25.62
CA LYS A 381 17.65 -16.18 -25.50
C LYS A 381 16.30 -16.52 -26.13
N LEU A 382 15.25 -15.74 -25.84
CA LEU A 382 13.93 -15.93 -26.41
C LEU A 382 13.92 -15.82 -27.94
N LEU A 383 14.64 -14.85 -28.52
CA LEU A 383 14.79 -14.70 -29.97
C LEU A 383 15.47 -15.93 -30.60
N ILE A 384 16.53 -16.43 -29.97
CA ILE A 384 17.27 -17.61 -30.44
C ILE A 384 16.40 -18.86 -30.38
N GLU A 385 15.73 -19.10 -29.27
CA GLU A 385 14.86 -20.27 -29.06
C GLU A 385 13.70 -20.30 -30.06
N ASN A 386 13.21 -19.14 -30.49
CA ASN A 386 12.14 -19.02 -31.47
C ASN A 386 12.65 -18.76 -32.90
N ASN A 387 13.95 -18.86 -33.16
CA ASN A 387 14.55 -18.61 -34.48
C ASN A 387 14.12 -17.28 -35.12
N PHE A 388 13.93 -16.21 -34.33
CA PHE A 388 13.50 -14.92 -34.82
C PHE A 388 14.71 -13.99 -35.05
N PRO A 389 14.86 -13.37 -36.24
CA PRO A 389 15.98 -12.50 -36.53
C PRO A 389 15.94 -11.22 -35.67
N ALA A 390 17.01 -10.96 -34.92
CA ALA A 390 17.07 -9.83 -33.99
C ALA A 390 16.81 -8.46 -34.66
N HIS A 391 17.25 -8.27 -35.92
CA HIS A 391 17.06 -7.03 -36.68
C HIS A 391 15.59 -6.75 -37.07
N ARG A 392 14.70 -7.72 -36.90
CA ARG A 392 13.25 -7.56 -37.11
C ARG A 392 12.53 -7.17 -35.83
N LEU A 393 13.19 -7.17 -34.65
CA LEU A 393 12.60 -6.76 -33.40
C LEU A 393 13.02 -5.31 -33.07
N GLU A 394 12.04 -4.48 -32.75
CA GLU A 394 12.19 -3.15 -32.19
C GLU A 394 11.60 -3.14 -30.77
N ILE A 395 12.38 -2.72 -29.77
CA ILE A 395 11.93 -2.58 -28.39
C ILE A 395 11.61 -1.12 -28.14
N GLU A 396 10.40 -0.87 -27.64
CA GLU A 396 9.90 0.47 -27.34
C GLU A 396 9.97 0.71 -25.83
N VAL A 397 10.57 1.82 -25.42
CA VAL A 397 10.71 2.21 -24.01
C VAL A 397 10.23 3.65 -23.84
N THR A 398 9.39 3.89 -22.86
CA THR A 398 8.82 5.21 -22.62
C THR A 398 9.85 6.20 -22.06
N GLU A 399 9.61 7.50 -22.26
CA GLU A 399 10.45 8.59 -21.77
C GLU A 399 10.70 8.52 -20.25
N THR A 400 9.76 7.98 -19.50
CA THR A 400 9.86 7.85 -18.04
C THR A 400 11.05 7.00 -17.57
N CYS A 401 11.52 6.05 -18.37
CA CYS A 401 12.69 5.22 -18.05
C CYS A 401 14.00 6.03 -17.94
N LEU A 402 14.06 7.23 -18.53
CA LEU A 402 15.24 8.11 -18.49
C LEU A 402 15.49 8.73 -17.11
N HIS A 403 14.52 8.71 -16.21
CA HIS A 403 14.64 9.18 -14.83
C HIS A 403 15.25 8.15 -13.87
N GLU A 404 15.46 6.92 -14.34
CA GLU A 404 15.99 5.83 -13.54
C GLU A 404 17.53 5.72 -13.65
N ASN A 405 18.08 4.54 -13.51
CA ASN A 405 19.52 4.29 -13.60
C ASN A 405 20.02 4.36 -15.04
N LEU A 406 20.42 5.57 -15.49
CA LEU A 406 20.93 5.81 -16.85
C LEU A 406 22.10 4.88 -17.23
N GLY A 407 22.96 4.50 -16.28
CA GLY A 407 24.10 3.61 -16.53
C GLY A 407 23.64 2.20 -16.91
N LEU A 408 22.69 1.66 -16.19
CA LEU A 408 22.09 0.34 -16.47
C LEU A 408 21.35 0.37 -17.81
N LEU A 409 20.49 1.37 -18.02
CA LEU A 409 19.75 1.57 -19.27
C LEU A 409 20.68 1.65 -20.48
N LYS A 410 21.74 2.46 -20.40
CA LYS A 410 22.74 2.58 -21.49
C LYS A 410 23.41 1.26 -21.82
N SER A 411 23.82 0.50 -20.79
CA SER A 411 24.48 -0.79 -20.99
C SER A 411 23.54 -1.81 -21.65
N MET A 412 22.27 -1.80 -21.25
CA MET A 412 21.25 -2.68 -21.79
C MET A 412 20.91 -2.35 -23.24
N ILE A 413 20.65 -1.07 -23.58
CA ILE A 413 20.40 -0.63 -24.96
C ILE A 413 21.59 -1.01 -25.85
N ALA A 414 22.83 -0.73 -25.39
CA ALA A 414 24.01 -1.09 -26.14
C ALA A 414 24.13 -2.61 -26.38
N SER A 415 23.80 -3.43 -25.37
CA SER A 415 23.79 -4.89 -25.50
C SER A 415 22.79 -5.38 -26.55
N LEU A 416 21.56 -4.86 -26.55
CA LEU A 416 20.52 -5.22 -27.51
C LEU A 416 20.91 -4.80 -28.94
N ARG A 417 21.39 -3.55 -29.14
CA ARG A 417 21.81 -3.04 -30.43
C ARG A 417 22.98 -3.82 -31.02
N ASN A 418 23.96 -4.21 -30.20
CA ASN A 418 25.11 -5.01 -30.64
C ASN A 418 24.69 -6.40 -31.17
N GLN A 419 23.51 -6.87 -30.81
CA GLN A 419 22.92 -8.11 -31.32
C GLN A 419 21.93 -7.87 -32.47
N GLY A 420 21.72 -6.62 -32.87
CA GLY A 420 20.89 -6.23 -34.00
C GLY A 420 19.44 -5.90 -33.64
N VAL A 421 19.04 -5.94 -32.36
CA VAL A 421 17.72 -5.47 -31.91
C VAL A 421 17.69 -3.94 -31.96
N GLN A 422 16.65 -3.35 -32.53
CA GLN A 422 16.42 -1.90 -32.51
C GLN A 422 15.79 -1.45 -31.20
N VAL A 423 16.11 -0.25 -30.74
CA VAL A 423 15.52 0.31 -29.51
C VAL A 423 15.03 1.73 -29.79
N SER A 424 13.73 1.97 -29.61
CA SER A 424 13.09 3.27 -29.80
C SER A 424 12.65 3.89 -28.48
N LEU A 425 12.65 5.21 -28.45
CA LEU A 425 12.13 6.01 -27.36
C LEU A 425 10.69 6.40 -27.65
N ASP A 426 9.79 5.98 -26.79
CA ASP A 426 8.35 6.16 -26.92
C ASP A 426 7.81 7.31 -26.07
N ASP A 427 6.59 7.82 -26.39
CA ASP A 427 5.88 8.92 -25.73
C ASP A 427 6.71 10.22 -25.63
N PHE A 428 7.62 10.47 -26.60
CA PHE A 428 8.54 11.59 -26.52
C PHE A 428 7.83 12.94 -26.57
N GLY A 429 8.18 13.80 -25.59
CA GLY A 429 7.65 15.16 -25.45
C GLY A 429 6.63 15.31 -24.33
N THR A 430 6.17 14.21 -23.72
CA THR A 430 5.22 14.25 -22.59
C THR A 430 5.91 14.41 -21.24
N GLY A 431 7.24 14.18 -21.16
CA GLY A 431 8.04 14.20 -19.96
C GLY A 431 9.05 15.35 -19.88
N TYR A 432 9.99 15.23 -18.95
CA TYR A 432 11.04 16.23 -18.66
C TYR A 432 12.44 15.74 -19.06
N SER A 433 12.58 15.07 -20.19
CA SER A 433 13.89 14.59 -20.62
C SER A 433 14.84 15.71 -21.00
N SER A 434 16.08 15.65 -20.52
CA SER A 434 17.09 16.58 -20.99
C SER A 434 17.70 16.10 -22.32
N LEU A 435 17.94 17.02 -23.25
CA LEU A 435 18.64 16.73 -24.51
C LEU A 435 19.99 16.02 -24.30
N SER A 436 20.66 16.27 -23.16
CA SER A 436 21.89 15.60 -22.79
C SER A 436 21.72 14.12 -22.52
N GLN A 437 20.58 13.73 -21.89
CA GLN A 437 20.24 12.32 -21.63
C GLN A 437 19.96 11.60 -22.95
N LEU A 438 19.11 12.18 -23.80
CA LEU A 438 18.79 11.62 -25.11
C LEU A 438 20.06 11.40 -25.95
N ARG A 439 20.95 12.39 -26.02
CA ARG A 439 22.23 12.28 -26.74
C ARG A 439 23.16 11.21 -26.17
N SER A 440 23.10 10.91 -24.90
CA SER A 440 23.96 9.94 -24.21
C SER A 440 23.54 8.49 -24.39
N LEU A 441 22.31 8.26 -24.80
CA LEU A 441 21.71 6.94 -24.96
C LEU A 441 21.64 6.58 -26.46
N PRO A 442 22.05 5.38 -26.85
CA PRO A 442 22.11 4.99 -28.24
C PRO A 442 20.75 4.45 -28.74
N PHE A 443 19.72 5.30 -28.78
CA PHE A 443 18.44 4.94 -29.41
C PHE A 443 18.57 4.90 -30.92
N ASP A 444 17.73 4.09 -31.56
CA ASP A 444 17.64 3.95 -33.03
C ASP A 444 16.52 4.82 -33.61
N ARG A 445 15.52 5.22 -32.79
CA ARG A 445 14.33 5.92 -33.23
C ARG A 445 13.71 6.72 -32.11
N ILE A 446 12.92 7.75 -32.47
CA ILE A 446 12.04 8.49 -31.56
C ILE A 446 10.62 8.36 -32.08
N LYS A 447 9.64 8.07 -31.18
CA LYS A 447 8.21 8.06 -31.47
C LYS A 447 7.59 9.32 -30.87
N ILE A 448 6.87 10.09 -31.68
CA ILE A 448 6.15 11.30 -31.25
C ILE A 448 4.81 10.86 -30.70
N ASP A 449 4.53 11.20 -29.45
CA ASP A 449 3.28 10.85 -28.78
C ASP A 449 2.05 11.38 -29.55
N ARG A 450 1.01 10.57 -29.54
CA ARG A 450 -0.26 10.86 -30.23
C ARG A 450 -0.90 12.19 -29.84
N SER A 451 -0.68 12.69 -28.62
CA SER A 451 -1.29 13.95 -28.16
C SER A 451 -0.84 15.14 -28.98
N PHE A 452 0.43 15.16 -29.43
CA PHE A 452 0.96 16.22 -30.28
C PHE A 452 0.50 16.04 -31.75
N VAL A 453 0.47 14.81 -32.23
CA VAL A 453 0.10 14.50 -33.63
C VAL A 453 -1.39 14.71 -33.87
N SER A 454 -2.25 14.31 -32.96
CA SER A 454 -3.72 14.50 -33.09
C SER A 454 -4.12 15.99 -33.10
N GLU A 455 -3.32 16.86 -32.48
CA GLU A 455 -3.54 18.28 -32.38
C GLU A 455 -2.72 19.11 -33.37
N LEU A 456 -2.17 18.54 -34.44
CA LEU A 456 -1.34 19.24 -35.44
C LEU A 456 -1.97 20.50 -36.04
N ARG A 457 -3.29 20.61 -36.06
CA ARG A 457 -4.01 21.84 -36.43
C ARG A 457 -3.78 22.99 -35.45
N ASN A 458 -3.35 22.70 -34.22
CA ASN A 458 -2.96 23.70 -33.24
C ASN A 458 -1.52 24.17 -33.56
N LYS A 459 -1.31 25.49 -33.69
CA LYS A 459 0.00 26.07 -34.03
C LYS A 459 1.10 25.73 -33.02
N ASP A 460 0.75 25.52 -31.76
CA ASP A 460 1.75 25.20 -30.75
C ASP A 460 2.15 23.73 -30.82
N SER A 461 1.19 22.81 -31.03
CA SER A 461 1.47 21.39 -31.24
C SER A 461 2.27 21.15 -32.53
N SER A 462 1.95 21.86 -33.63
CA SER A 462 2.73 21.82 -34.87
C SER A 462 4.21 22.23 -34.66
N LYS A 463 4.46 23.31 -33.91
CA LYS A 463 5.85 23.73 -33.59
C LYS A 463 6.61 22.70 -32.76
N ILE A 464 5.91 21.99 -31.84
CA ILE A 464 6.52 20.94 -31.03
C ILE A 464 6.92 19.77 -31.95
N VAL A 465 6.02 19.33 -32.82
CA VAL A 465 6.30 18.26 -33.77
C VAL A 465 7.46 18.63 -34.71
N ASP A 466 7.47 19.86 -35.28
CA ASP A 466 8.58 20.36 -36.09
C ASP A 466 9.92 20.36 -35.31
N ALA A 467 9.89 20.76 -34.04
CA ALA A 467 11.07 20.77 -33.19
C ALA A 467 11.59 19.34 -32.92
N ILE A 468 10.68 18.38 -32.70
CA ILE A 468 11.06 16.96 -32.48
C ILE A 468 11.66 16.37 -33.77
N ILE A 469 11.06 16.63 -34.94
CA ILE A 469 11.58 16.19 -36.24
C ILE A 469 12.97 16.77 -36.48
N SER A 470 13.15 18.09 -36.28
CA SER A 470 14.47 18.76 -36.42
C SER A 470 15.49 18.19 -35.44
N LEU A 471 15.06 17.78 -34.24
CA LEU A 471 15.95 17.12 -33.27
C LEU A 471 16.35 15.72 -33.74
N GLY A 472 15.42 14.94 -34.29
CA GLY A 472 15.66 13.63 -34.88
C GLY A 472 16.71 13.74 -36.02
N ASP A 473 16.52 14.68 -36.92
CA ASP A 473 17.48 14.95 -38.02
C ASP A 473 18.86 15.31 -37.48
N GLY A 474 18.92 16.20 -36.50
CA GLY A 474 20.17 16.61 -35.85
C GLY A 474 20.90 15.50 -35.12
N LEU A 475 20.18 14.51 -34.61
CA LEU A 475 20.73 13.33 -33.94
C LEU A 475 20.86 12.11 -34.84
N GLN A 476 20.43 12.21 -36.11
CA GLN A 476 20.35 11.10 -37.08
C GLN A 476 19.47 9.94 -36.57
N MET A 477 18.42 10.27 -35.89
CA MET A 477 17.41 9.32 -35.39
C MET A 477 16.11 9.43 -36.22
N PRO A 478 15.72 8.40 -36.95
CA PRO A 478 14.42 8.34 -37.62
C PRO A 478 13.28 8.60 -36.66
N ILE A 479 12.20 9.18 -37.19
CA ILE A 479 11.00 9.52 -36.40
C ILE A 479 9.82 8.62 -36.80
N THR A 480 9.02 8.24 -35.81
CA THR A 480 7.68 7.67 -35.99
C THR A 480 6.64 8.64 -35.41
N ALA A 481 5.61 8.97 -36.19
CA ALA A 481 4.48 9.77 -35.72
C ALA A 481 3.30 8.85 -35.36
N GLU A 482 2.80 8.97 -34.14
CA GLU A 482 1.69 8.19 -33.62
C GLU A 482 0.36 8.93 -33.68
N GLY A 483 -0.76 8.17 -33.66
CA GLY A 483 -2.08 8.77 -33.59
C GLY A 483 -2.51 9.50 -34.85
N ILE A 484 -2.07 9.05 -36.02
CA ILE A 484 -2.57 9.55 -37.33
C ILE A 484 -4.00 9.06 -37.47
N GLU A 485 -4.99 9.95 -37.31
CA GLU A 485 -6.41 9.58 -37.33
C GLU A 485 -7.10 9.88 -38.67
N ASN A 486 -6.56 10.79 -39.49
CA ASN A 486 -7.19 11.26 -40.72
C ASN A 486 -6.16 11.74 -41.75
N GLU A 487 -6.65 11.94 -43.01
CA GLU A 487 -5.84 12.36 -44.15
C GLU A 487 -5.26 13.76 -43.99
N ASP A 488 -5.93 14.67 -43.28
CA ASP A 488 -5.44 16.05 -43.05
C ASP A 488 -4.16 16.08 -42.20
N ILE A 489 -4.11 15.24 -41.14
CA ILE A 489 -2.91 15.05 -40.31
C ILE A 489 -1.80 14.41 -41.14
N LEU A 490 -2.14 13.36 -41.91
CA LEU A 490 -1.19 12.67 -42.78
C LEU A 490 -0.56 13.61 -43.79
N ALA A 491 -1.36 14.48 -44.45
CA ALA A 491 -0.87 15.45 -45.42
C ALA A 491 0.12 16.44 -44.79
N GLN A 492 -0.17 16.93 -43.60
CA GLN A 492 0.75 17.83 -42.89
C GLN A 492 2.08 17.12 -42.52
N LEU A 493 2.03 15.89 -42.02
CA LEU A 493 3.23 15.12 -41.67
C LEU A 493 4.09 14.82 -42.91
N ARG A 494 3.49 14.59 -44.09
CA ARG A 494 4.22 14.40 -45.37
C ARG A 494 5.03 15.64 -45.77
N GLU A 495 4.55 16.84 -45.44
CA GLU A 495 5.27 18.08 -45.71
C GLU A 495 6.45 18.29 -44.71
N MET A 496 6.44 17.64 -43.55
CA MET A 496 7.46 17.80 -42.52
C MET A 496 8.69 16.90 -42.70
N GLY A 497 8.61 15.80 -43.51
CA GLY A 497 9.78 14.97 -43.78
C GLY A 497 9.47 13.48 -44.02
N GLU A 498 10.54 12.69 -44.06
CA GLU A 498 10.46 11.22 -44.17
C GLU A 498 10.22 10.59 -42.82
N LEU A 499 9.03 10.11 -42.55
CA LEU A 499 8.62 9.59 -41.26
C LEU A 499 7.96 8.20 -41.43
N LYS A 500 8.05 7.37 -40.38
CA LYS A 500 7.07 6.29 -40.19
C LYS A 500 5.80 6.86 -39.56
N GLY A 501 4.68 6.26 -39.86
CA GLY A 501 3.38 6.64 -39.30
C GLY A 501 2.62 5.47 -38.76
N GLN A 502 1.85 5.74 -37.73
CA GLN A 502 0.96 4.78 -37.06
C GLN A 502 -0.32 5.49 -36.60
N GLY A 503 -1.45 4.79 -36.62
CA GLY A 503 -2.71 5.35 -36.15
C GLY A 503 -3.93 4.80 -36.88
N TYR A 504 -5.10 5.19 -36.40
CA TYR A 504 -6.40 4.65 -36.87
C TYR A 504 -6.74 4.97 -38.35
N HIS A 505 -6.04 5.92 -38.95
CA HIS A 505 -6.12 6.17 -40.37
C HIS A 505 -5.72 4.93 -41.22
N TYR A 506 -4.73 4.17 -40.77
CA TYR A 506 -4.24 2.95 -41.41
C TYR A 506 -5.00 1.68 -40.96
N GLY A 507 -5.71 1.75 -39.87
CA GLY A 507 -6.47 0.66 -39.27
C GLY A 507 -6.35 0.63 -37.75
N ARG A 508 -7.37 0.07 -37.11
CA ARG A 508 -7.31 -0.16 -35.65
C ARG A 508 -6.47 -1.39 -35.34
N PRO A 509 -5.91 -1.51 -34.12
CA PRO A 509 -5.22 -2.73 -33.73
C PRO A 509 -6.09 -3.98 -33.94
N GLU A 510 -5.56 -4.97 -34.63
CA GLU A 510 -6.25 -6.19 -35.05
C GLU A 510 -5.69 -7.42 -34.37
N TYR A 511 -6.51 -8.45 -34.20
CA TYR A 511 -6.07 -9.76 -33.77
C TYR A 511 -5.24 -10.48 -34.82
N GLY A 512 -4.33 -11.38 -34.40
CA GLY A 512 -3.38 -12.05 -35.31
C GLY A 512 -4.00 -12.70 -36.54
N SER A 513 -5.17 -13.34 -36.45
CA SER A 513 -5.86 -13.93 -37.62
C SER A 513 -6.29 -12.89 -38.66
N GLN A 514 -6.85 -11.76 -38.23
CA GLN A 514 -7.28 -10.67 -39.10
C GLN A 514 -6.08 -9.98 -39.76
N MET A 515 -5.02 -9.80 -39.03
CA MET A 515 -3.76 -9.27 -39.55
C MET A 515 -3.15 -10.21 -40.61
N LEU A 516 -3.17 -11.54 -40.40
CA LEU A 516 -2.67 -12.49 -41.39
C LEU A 516 -3.52 -12.50 -42.68
N GLU A 517 -4.83 -12.38 -42.60
CA GLU A 517 -5.71 -12.21 -43.78
C GLU A 517 -5.30 -10.95 -44.55
N ARG A 518 -5.12 -9.83 -43.89
CA ARG A 518 -4.65 -8.58 -44.51
C ARG A 518 -3.27 -8.70 -45.18
N LEU A 519 -2.34 -9.42 -44.55
CA LEU A 519 -1.03 -9.69 -45.13
C LEU A 519 -1.12 -10.59 -46.36
N ALA A 520 -2.04 -11.56 -46.39
CA ALA A 520 -2.29 -12.40 -47.53
C ALA A 520 -2.80 -11.58 -48.72
N ASP A 521 -3.77 -10.69 -48.50
CA ASP A 521 -4.35 -9.81 -49.54
C ASP A 521 -3.30 -8.84 -50.14
N ASN A 522 -2.33 -8.40 -49.30
CA ASN A 522 -1.26 -7.51 -49.73
C ASN A 522 0.02 -8.23 -50.22
N GLY A 523 0.01 -9.57 -50.30
CA GLY A 523 1.17 -10.35 -50.71
C GLY A 523 2.41 -10.22 -49.80
N LYS A 524 2.19 -9.92 -48.52
CA LYS A 524 3.21 -9.71 -47.49
C LYS A 524 3.35 -10.90 -46.52
N LEU A 525 2.89 -12.09 -46.89
CA LEU A 525 3.18 -13.33 -46.18
C LEU A 525 4.57 -13.88 -46.53
N ALA A 526 5.14 -14.62 -45.62
CA ALA A 526 6.41 -15.32 -45.82
C ALA A 526 6.30 -16.29 -47.02
N LYS A 527 7.30 -16.27 -47.90
CA LYS A 527 7.32 -17.13 -49.11
C LYS A 527 7.47 -18.62 -48.79
N THR A 528 7.94 -18.95 -47.60
CA THR A 528 8.05 -20.33 -47.09
C THR A 528 7.29 -20.36 -45.75
N PRO A 529 6.20 -21.13 -45.62
CA PRO A 529 5.50 -21.16 -44.34
C PRO A 529 6.38 -21.76 -43.23
N PRO A 530 6.36 -21.20 -42.02
CA PRO A 530 7.05 -21.79 -40.89
C PRO A 530 6.50 -23.19 -40.61
N VAL A 531 7.36 -24.08 -40.14
CA VAL A 531 6.94 -25.39 -39.62
C VAL A 531 6.16 -25.16 -38.34
N VAL A 532 4.84 -25.06 -38.46
CA VAL A 532 3.92 -24.83 -37.33
C VAL A 532 3.91 -26.10 -36.46
N THR A 533 4.54 -26.06 -35.33
CA THR A 533 4.25 -27.01 -34.23
C THR A 533 2.86 -26.65 -33.68
N LYS A 534 1.86 -27.49 -34.01
CA LYS A 534 0.45 -27.35 -33.59
C LYS A 534 0.30 -27.34 -32.08
N THR A 535 0.26 -26.20 -31.41
CA THR A 535 -0.09 -26.15 -29.97
C THR A 535 -0.82 -24.90 -29.48
N ALA A 536 -0.87 -23.81 -30.24
CA ALA A 536 -1.52 -22.59 -29.75
C ALA A 536 -2.86 -22.28 -30.44
N THR A 537 -3.04 -22.65 -31.72
CA THR A 537 -4.22 -22.29 -32.49
C THR A 537 -5.45 -23.16 -32.16
N GLU A 538 -5.24 -24.44 -31.84
CA GLU A 538 -6.36 -25.35 -31.50
C GLU A 538 -7.02 -25.01 -30.15
N ALA A 539 -6.29 -24.42 -29.22
CA ALA A 539 -6.85 -24.02 -27.91
C ALA A 539 -7.73 -22.76 -27.99
N VAL A 540 -7.49 -21.89 -28.99
CA VAL A 540 -8.25 -20.63 -29.16
C VAL A 540 -9.57 -20.91 -29.88
N ASP A 541 -9.56 -21.76 -30.91
CA ASP A 541 -10.78 -22.14 -31.64
C ASP A 541 -11.77 -22.96 -30.79
N GLU A 542 -11.27 -23.77 -29.83
CA GLU A 542 -12.13 -24.45 -28.86
C GLU A 542 -12.78 -23.50 -27.85
N ILE A 543 -12.12 -22.40 -27.50
CA ILE A 543 -12.66 -21.40 -26.57
C ILE A 543 -13.73 -20.54 -27.25
N ASP A 544 -13.52 -20.15 -28.51
CA ASP A 544 -14.49 -19.39 -29.28
C ASP A 544 -15.75 -20.25 -29.62
N ALA A 545 -15.57 -21.51 -29.97
CA ALA A 545 -16.67 -22.46 -30.18
C ALA A 545 -17.48 -22.74 -28.89
N ALA A 546 -16.82 -22.78 -27.73
CA ALA A 546 -17.49 -22.97 -26.46
C ALA A 546 -18.26 -21.71 -25.99
N GLN A 547 -17.84 -20.51 -26.42
CA GLN A 547 -18.55 -19.26 -26.14
C GLN A 547 -19.77 -19.06 -27.02
N GLU A 548 -19.73 -19.46 -28.31
CA GLU A 548 -20.90 -19.44 -29.18
C GLU A 548 -21.99 -20.44 -28.73
N GLN A 549 -21.61 -21.60 -28.23
CA GLN A 549 -22.56 -22.57 -27.66
C GLN A 549 -23.21 -22.13 -26.34
N ARG A 550 -22.65 -21.19 -25.64
CA ARG A 550 -23.25 -20.61 -24.40
C ARG A 550 -24.12 -19.38 -24.66
N ARG A 551 -24.07 -18.83 -25.89
CA ARG A 551 -24.91 -17.69 -26.32
C ARG A 551 -26.13 -18.12 -27.13
N ALA A 552 -26.18 -19.37 -27.58
CA ALA A 552 -27.36 -20.02 -28.17
C ALA A 552 -28.14 -20.81 -27.09
#